data_59e3e6e51c3b227bb76afef4274652cf
#
_entry.id   59e3e6e51c3b227bb76afef4274652cf
#
_cell.length_a   1.000
_cell.length_b   1.000
_cell.length_c   1.000
_cell.angle_alpha   90.00
_cell.angle_beta   90.00
_cell.angle_gamma   90.00
#
_symmetry.space_group_name_H-M   'P 1'
#
loop_
_entity.id
_entity.type
_entity.pdbx_description
1 polymer ?
#
loop_
_entity_poly.entity_id
_entity_poly.type
_entity_poly.pdbx_seq_one_letter_code
_entity_poly.pdbx_strand_id
1 'polypeptide(L)'
;KFVNAAQKYDPAVDLTPISLTASAPNLWVAGAHVPVKNIDEFIKLTKANPGKYSYGSPGIGSTPHFSGELIKKTAGIDLAHIPYKGSPAMTADLGGGNLDFAILSPMASAPLVQSGKIKILGATTAERIGTLKNVPALAEHPALKGYALSGWFALAAPKGVPADIVASLQKAVQAGLADPAIRQRLEVAGTPPASGTESLAQVIRTDMGKYAELVKFAKITPDN
;
A
#
# COMPACT_ATOMS: atom_id res chain seq x y z
N LYS A 1 4.97 -6.58 14.44
CA LYS A 1 5.93 -7.57 14.93
C LYS A 1 7.28 -7.46 14.22
N PHE A 2 7.34 -7.37 12.88
CA PHE A 2 8.62 -7.36 12.14
C PHE A 2 9.40 -6.04 12.23
N VAL A 3 8.73 -4.94 12.50
CA VAL A 3 9.30 -3.58 12.44
C VAL A 3 9.09 -2.78 13.74
N ASN A 4 8.36 -3.32 14.70
CA ASN A 4 8.11 -2.70 16.00
C ASN A 4 8.41 -3.71 17.11
N ALA A 5 9.53 -3.53 17.80
CA ALA A 5 9.94 -4.36 18.93
C ALA A 5 8.99 -4.26 20.12
N ALA A 6 8.31 -3.13 20.28
CA ALA A 6 7.36 -2.90 21.37
C ALA A 6 6.00 -3.62 21.18
N GLN A 7 5.72 -4.18 20.01
CA GLN A 7 4.48 -4.92 19.78
C GLN A 7 4.49 -6.25 20.52
N LYS A 8 3.66 -6.33 21.56
CA LYS A 8 3.57 -7.50 22.47
C LYS A 8 2.61 -8.59 22.02
N TYR A 9 1.85 -8.38 20.94
CA TYR A 9 0.87 -9.35 20.43
C TYR A 9 1.19 -9.79 19.01
N ASP A 10 0.72 -10.98 18.66
CA ASP A 10 0.79 -11.53 17.30
C ASP A 10 -0.61 -11.47 16.67
N PRO A 11 -0.83 -10.63 15.65
CA PRO A 11 -2.17 -10.49 15.04
C PRO A 11 -2.72 -11.79 14.46
N ALA A 12 -1.87 -12.75 14.09
CA ALA A 12 -2.32 -14.05 13.58
C ALA A 12 -2.76 -15.02 14.68
N VAL A 13 -2.39 -14.76 15.95
CA VAL A 13 -2.61 -15.67 17.08
C VAL A 13 -3.53 -15.06 18.12
N ASP A 14 -3.39 -13.76 18.39
CA ASP A 14 -4.03 -13.07 19.52
C ASP A 14 -5.30 -12.32 19.12
N LEU A 15 -5.62 -12.27 17.81
CA LEU A 15 -6.86 -11.70 17.29
C LEU A 15 -7.74 -12.78 16.67
N THR A 16 -9.04 -12.59 16.83
CA THR A 16 -10.09 -13.34 16.12
C THR A 16 -10.49 -12.52 14.87
N PRO A 17 -10.19 -12.99 13.65
CA PRO A 17 -10.57 -12.30 12.44
C PRO A 17 -12.09 -12.26 12.25
N ILE A 18 -12.66 -11.08 12.03
CA ILE A 18 -14.09 -10.91 11.75
C ILE A 18 -14.31 -10.79 10.24
N SER A 19 -13.83 -9.72 9.63
CA SER A 19 -14.01 -9.48 8.20
C SER A 19 -13.02 -8.47 7.66
N LEU A 20 -12.61 -8.65 6.41
CA LEU A 20 -12.05 -7.58 5.61
C LEU A 20 -13.17 -6.58 5.28
N THR A 21 -12.86 -5.26 5.33
CA THR A 21 -13.88 -4.24 5.08
C THR A 21 -13.61 -3.45 3.80
N ALA A 22 -12.36 -3.12 3.52
CA ALA A 22 -11.96 -2.39 2.33
C ALA A 22 -10.49 -2.66 1.99
N SER A 23 -10.11 -2.43 0.73
CA SER A 23 -8.71 -2.30 0.34
C SER A 23 -8.22 -0.87 0.49
N ALA A 24 -6.91 -0.69 0.66
CA ALA A 24 -6.25 0.61 0.72
C ALA A 24 -5.14 0.66 -0.35
N PRO A 25 -5.54 0.84 -1.62
CA PRO A 25 -4.60 0.90 -2.72
C PRO A 25 -3.73 2.14 -2.64
N ASN A 26 -2.52 2.04 -3.18
CA ASN A 26 -1.62 3.17 -3.33
C ASN A 26 -1.22 3.34 -4.79
N LEU A 27 -0.66 4.50 -5.09
CA LEU A 27 -0.12 4.87 -6.38
C LEU A 27 1.37 5.15 -6.24
N TRP A 28 2.18 4.60 -7.14
CA TRP A 28 3.52 5.06 -7.38
C TRP A 28 3.47 6.36 -8.17
N VAL A 29 4.11 7.39 -7.65
CA VAL A 29 4.11 8.72 -8.24
C VAL A 29 5.53 9.26 -8.34
N ALA A 30 5.76 10.10 -9.35
CA ALA A 30 7.01 10.83 -9.55
C ALA A 30 6.77 12.34 -9.40
N GLY A 31 7.70 13.06 -8.81
CA GLY A 31 7.74 14.52 -8.84
C GLY A 31 7.80 15.04 -10.27
N ALA A 32 7.24 16.22 -10.53
CA ALA A 32 7.20 16.81 -11.87
C ALA A 32 8.61 17.00 -12.50
N HIS A 33 9.61 17.27 -11.66
CA HIS A 33 11.01 17.48 -12.06
C HIS A 33 11.70 16.21 -12.57
N VAL A 34 11.22 15.01 -12.17
CA VAL A 34 11.82 13.74 -12.61
C VAL A 34 11.44 13.48 -14.07
N PRO A 35 12.41 13.20 -14.98
CA PRO A 35 12.15 13.06 -16.40
C PRO A 35 11.57 11.68 -16.78
N VAL A 36 10.43 11.33 -16.18
CA VAL A 36 9.69 10.08 -16.48
C VAL A 36 8.20 10.39 -16.67
N LYS A 37 7.53 9.65 -17.55
CA LYS A 37 6.10 9.78 -17.84
C LYS A 37 5.29 8.54 -17.47
N ASN A 38 5.96 7.40 -17.33
CA ASN A 38 5.33 6.10 -17.09
C ASN A 38 6.30 5.15 -16.38
N ILE A 39 5.81 3.95 -16.05
CA ILE A 39 6.59 2.95 -15.32
C ILE A 39 7.78 2.40 -16.11
N ASP A 40 7.68 2.30 -17.45
CA ASP A 40 8.78 1.84 -18.29
C ASP A 40 9.97 2.82 -18.25
N GLU A 41 9.71 4.12 -18.39
CA GLU A 41 10.73 5.17 -18.29
C GLU A 41 11.32 5.25 -16.87
N PHE A 42 10.51 5.06 -15.83
CA PHE A 42 10.96 4.98 -14.45
C PHE A 42 11.98 3.84 -14.25
N ILE A 43 11.64 2.63 -14.70
CA ILE A 43 12.54 1.47 -14.56
C ILE A 43 13.83 1.68 -15.34
N LYS A 44 13.76 2.21 -16.57
CA LYS A 44 14.96 2.53 -17.39
C LYS A 44 15.83 3.57 -16.71
N LEU A 45 15.23 4.66 -16.22
CA LEU A 45 15.94 5.76 -15.56
C LEU A 45 16.66 5.29 -14.30
N THR A 46 15.97 4.53 -13.45
CA THR A 46 16.52 4.08 -12.17
C THR A 46 17.57 2.98 -12.34
N LYS A 47 17.42 2.09 -13.33
CA LYS A 47 18.47 1.13 -13.70
C LYS A 47 19.74 1.77 -14.22
N ALA A 48 19.60 2.83 -15.00
CA ALA A 48 20.74 3.58 -15.53
C ALA A 48 21.45 4.43 -14.46
N ASN A 49 20.83 4.69 -13.34
CA ASN A 49 21.33 5.56 -12.27
C ASN A 49 21.08 4.94 -10.89
N PRO A 50 21.73 3.82 -10.53
CA PRO A 50 21.51 3.15 -9.25
C PRO A 50 21.87 4.07 -8.07
N GLY A 51 21.02 4.11 -7.05
CA GLY A 51 21.19 4.90 -5.83
C GLY A 51 21.06 6.43 -5.98
N LYS A 52 20.87 6.95 -7.21
CA LYS A 52 20.77 8.39 -7.46
C LYS A 52 19.45 9.00 -7.02
N TYR A 53 18.37 8.26 -7.20
CA TYR A 53 17.00 8.72 -6.92
C TYR A 53 16.51 8.20 -5.59
N SER A 54 15.58 8.95 -4.99
CA SER A 54 14.98 8.65 -3.69
C SER A 54 13.47 8.37 -3.80
N TYR A 55 12.95 7.59 -2.86
CA TYR A 55 11.52 7.48 -2.65
C TYR A 55 11.15 7.71 -1.19
N GLY A 56 10.02 8.38 -0.97
CA GLY A 56 9.49 8.66 0.37
C GLY A 56 8.45 7.67 0.83
N SER A 57 8.41 7.45 2.14
CA SER A 57 7.31 6.77 2.82
C SER A 57 6.90 7.52 4.08
N PRO A 58 5.68 7.32 4.62
CA PRO A 58 5.24 7.95 5.86
C PRO A 58 5.90 7.37 7.13
N GLY A 59 6.86 6.48 6.97
CA GLY A 59 7.65 5.89 8.05
C GLY A 59 8.10 4.46 7.76
N ILE A 60 9.13 4.03 8.48
CA ILE A 60 9.64 2.67 8.41
C ILE A 60 8.55 1.67 8.78
N GLY A 61 8.43 0.57 8.05
CA GLY A 61 7.42 -0.47 8.30
C GLY A 61 6.01 -0.15 7.81
N SER A 62 5.79 1.02 7.19
CA SER A 62 4.52 1.33 6.54
C SER A 62 4.33 0.53 5.24
N THR A 63 3.07 0.34 4.81
CA THR A 63 2.78 -0.28 3.50
C THR A 63 3.49 0.43 2.33
N PRO A 64 3.56 1.77 2.25
CA PRO A 64 4.37 2.47 1.27
C PRO A 64 5.86 2.12 1.32
N HIS A 65 6.47 2.00 2.51
CA HIS A 65 7.86 1.56 2.63
C HIS A 65 8.07 0.17 2.00
N PHE A 66 7.25 -0.81 2.41
CA PHE A 66 7.33 -2.16 1.84
C PHE A 66 7.03 -2.20 0.33
N SER A 67 6.14 -1.34 -0.15
CA SER A 67 5.87 -1.17 -1.58
C SER A 67 7.12 -0.70 -2.35
N GLY A 68 7.88 0.24 -1.75
CA GLY A 68 9.17 0.67 -2.27
C GLY A 68 10.21 -0.45 -2.31
N GLU A 69 10.34 -1.20 -1.25
CA GLU A 69 11.29 -2.32 -1.21
C GLU A 69 10.88 -3.47 -2.14
N LEU A 70 9.57 -3.69 -2.34
CA LEU A 70 9.09 -4.68 -3.29
C LEU A 70 9.44 -4.30 -4.74
N ILE A 71 9.28 -3.03 -5.15
CA ILE A 71 9.63 -2.62 -6.52
C ILE A 71 11.14 -2.69 -6.74
N LYS A 72 11.96 -2.33 -5.75
CA LYS A 72 13.41 -2.50 -5.80
C LYS A 72 13.80 -3.95 -6.03
N LYS A 73 13.22 -4.88 -5.24
CA LYS A 73 13.44 -6.32 -5.36
C LYS A 73 13.00 -6.85 -6.72
N THR A 74 11.78 -6.50 -7.16
CA THR A 74 11.16 -7.09 -8.36
C THR A 74 11.77 -6.56 -9.66
N ALA A 75 12.01 -5.26 -9.74
CA ALA A 75 12.58 -4.63 -10.92
C ALA A 75 14.12 -4.68 -10.96
N GLY A 76 14.78 -5.04 -9.86
CA GLY A 76 16.24 -5.00 -9.74
C GLY A 76 16.78 -3.58 -9.86
N ILE A 77 16.17 -2.63 -9.16
CA ILE A 77 16.57 -1.20 -9.14
C ILE A 77 17.03 -0.80 -7.75
N ASP A 78 17.83 0.25 -7.68
CA ASP A 78 18.28 0.83 -6.42
C ASP A 78 17.75 2.26 -6.25
N LEU A 79 17.09 2.51 -5.11
CA LEU A 79 16.53 3.79 -4.70
C LEU A 79 16.82 4.02 -3.22
N ALA A 80 17.20 5.25 -2.87
CA ALA A 80 17.35 5.65 -1.48
C ALA A 80 15.96 5.80 -0.83
N HIS A 81 15.72 5.13 0.29
CA HIS A 81 14.48 5.31 1.06
C HIS A 81 14.62 6.50 2.03
N ILE A 82 13.63 7.41 2.00
CA ILE A 82 13.53 8.55 2.93
C ILE A 82 12.28 8.38 3.79
N PRO A 83 12.42 7.99 5.06
CA PRO A 83 11.28 7.88 5.96
C PRO A 83 10.87 9.25 6.52
N TYR A 84 9.58 9.57 6.42
CA TYR A 84 8.98 10.78 6.99
C TYR A 84 8.17 10.45 8.24
N LYS A 85 7.94 11.44 9.10
CA LYS A 85 7.00 11.35 10.23
C LYS A 85 5.57 11.62 9.75
N GLY A 86 5.06 10.79 8.82
CA GLY A 86 3.73 10.92 8.24
C GLY A 86 3.71 11.50 6.83
N SER A 87 2.53 11.44 6.19
CA SER A 87 2.35 11.82 4.79
C SER A 87 2.44 13.32 4.49
N PRO A 88 2.07 14.28 5.36
CA PRO A 88 2.06 15.71 4.98
C PRO A 88 3.42 16.25 4.57
N ALA A 89 4.47 16.01 5.36
CA ALA A 89 5.82 16.48 5.05
C ALA A 89 6.36 15.81 3.76
N MET A 90 6.16 14.50 3.60
CA MET A 90 6.53 13.78 2.39
C MET A 90 5.84 14.36 1.14
N THR A 91 4.55 14.67 1.24
CA THR A 91 3.75 15.24 0.14
C THR A 91 4.22 16.65 -0.23
N ALA A 92 4.61 17.46 0.77
CA ALA A 92 5.16 18.79 0.54
C ALA A 92 6.51 18.72 -0.20
N ASP A 93 7.42 17.86 0.23
CA ASP A 93 8.74 17.68 -0.41
C ASP A 93 8.63 17.12 -1.82
N LEU A 94 7.73 16.17 -2.05
CA LEU A 94 7.46 15.64 -3.39
C LEU A 94 6.94 16.74 -4.32
N GLY A 95 5.95 17.51 -3.87
CA GLY A 95 5.38 18.62 -4.65
C GLY A 95 6.29 19.82 -4.79
N GLY A 96 7.29 19.96 -3.91
CA GLY A 96 8.34 20.99 -3.92
C GLY A 96 9.58 20.61 -4.72
N GLY A 97 9.70 19.35 -5.18
CA GLY A 97 10.86 18.87 -5.95
C GLY A 97 12.04 18.41 -5.11
N ASN A 98 11.88 18.28 -3.79
CA ASN A 98 12.92 17.81 -2.85
C ASN A 98 12.90 16.27 -2.69
N LEU A 99 11.89 15.60 -3.23
CA LEU A 99 11.75 14.16 -3.24
C LEU A 99 11.38 13.69 -4.65
N ASP A 100 12.03 12.62 -5.14
CA ASP A 100 11.86 12.16 -6.52
C ASP A 100 10.58 11.35 -6.71
N PHE A 101 10.37 10.36 -5.85
CA PHE A 101 9.24 9.43 -5.92
C PHE A 101 8.56 9.28 -4.56
N ALA A 102 7.30 8.90 -4.58
CA ALA A 102 6.57 8.52 -3.37
C ALA A 102 5.48 7.49 -3.68
N ILE A 103 4.97 6.89 -2.62
CA ILE A 103 3.80 6.02 -2.66
C ILE A 103 2.69 6.71 -1.87
N LEU A 104 1.64 7.13 -2.56
CA LEU A 104 0.52 7.91 -2.02
C LEU A 104 -0.81 7.19 -2.24
N SER A 105 -1.78 7.44 -1.35
CA SER A 105 -3.17 7.08 -1.63
C SER A 105 -3.72 7.89 -2.82
N PRO A 106 -4.74 7.39 -3.54
CA PRO A 106 -5.41 8.15 -4.59
C PRO A 106 -5.87 9.54 -4.14
N MET A 107 -6.45 9.62 -2.94
CA MET A 107 -6.93 10.88 -2.37
C MET A 107 -5.79 11.88 -2.12
N ALA A 108 -4.65 11.43 -1.58
CA ALA A 108 -3.51 12.30 -1.32
C ALA A 108 -2.81 12.76 -2.61
N SER A 109 -2.87 11.97 -3.68
CA SER A 109 -2.25 12.30 -4.96
C SER A 109 -3.08 13.26 -5.81
N ALA A 110 -4.41 13.24 -5.69
CA ALA A 110 -5.31 13.98 -6.58
C ALA A 110 -5.00 15.50 -6.70
N PRO A 111 -4.84 16.28 -5.61
CA PRO A 111 -4.54 17.70 -5.73
C PRO A 111 -3.17 17.99 -6.35
N LEU A 112 -2.19 17.12 -6.15
CA LEU A 112 -0.85 17.27 -6.74
C LEU A 112 -0.85 16.92 -8.24
N VAL A 113 -1.63 15.93 -8.65
CA VAL A 113 -1.84 15.62 -10.08
C VAL A 113 -2.53 16.77 -10.78
N GLN A 114 -3.62 17.31 -10.19
CA GLN A 114 -4.37 18.44 -10.74
C GLN A 114 -3.51 19.70 -10.90
N SER A 115 -2.60 19.94 -9.95
CA SER A 115 -1.66 21.06 -10.01
C SER A 115 -0.40 20.80 -10.87
N GLY A 116 -0.30 19.63 -11.50
CA GLY A 116 0.86 19.25 -12.32
C GLY A 116 2.16 19.05 -11.56
N LYS A 117 2.11 18.92 -10.23
CA LYS A 117 3.28 18.75 -9.37
C LYS A 117 3.81 17.32 -9.32
N ILE A 118 2.97 16.35 -9.66
CA ILE A 118 3.37 14.93 -9.74
C ILE A 118 2.76 14.24 -10.95
N LYS A 119 3.34 13.10 -11.31
CA LYS A 119 2.87 12.17 -12.35
C LYS A 119 2.60 10.81 -11.74
N ILE A 120 1.49 10.18 -12.08
CA ILE A 120 1.17 8.81 -11.65
C ILE A 120 1.89 7.83 -12.57
N LEU A 121 2.62 6.88 -12.00
CA LEU A 121 3.34 5.82 -12.74
C LEU A 121 2.54 4.51 -12.79
N GLY A 122 1.77 4.22 -11.75
CA GLY A 122 0.91 3.04 -11.69
C GLY A 122 0.35 2.76 -10.31
N ALA A 123 -0.62 1.86 -10.23
CA ALA A 123 -1.23 1.40 -9.00
C ALA A 123 -0.46 0.22 -8.40
N THR A 124 -0.40 0.15 -7.06
CA THR A 124 0.30 -0.92 -6.33
C THR A 124 -0.52 -2.21 -6.19
N THR A 125 -1.73 -2.22 -6.71
CA THR A 125 -2.66 -3.35 -6.74
C THR A 125 -2.28 -4.38 -7.80
N ALA A 126 -2.76 -5.63 -7.66
CA ALA A 126 -2.57 -6.66 -8.68
C ALA A 126 -3.26 -6.29 -10.01
N GLU A 127 -4.40 -5.61 -9.92
CA GLU A 127 -5.22 -5.16 -11.04
C GLU A 127 -5.48 -3.66 -10.93
N ARG A 128 -6.01 -3.04 -11.98
CA ARG A 128 -6.38 -1.62 -11.98
C ARG A 128 -7.45 -1.33 -10.94
N ILE A 129 -7.35 -0.16 -10.31
CA ILE A 129 -8.35 0.31 -9.36
C ILE A 129 -9.61 0.73 -10.15
N GLY A 130 -10.78 0.24 -9.74
CA GLY A 130 -12.05 0.44 -10.47
C GLY A 130 -12.40 1.91 -10.73
N THR A 131 -12.08 2.81 -9.79
CA THR A 131 -12.28 4.27 -9.91
C THR A 131 -11.18 4.97 -10.71
N LEU A 132 -10.05 4.29 -10.99
CA LEU A 132 -8.88 4.82 -11.70
C LEU A 132 -8.49 3.93 -12.89
N LYS A 133 -9.47 3.57 -13.73
CA LYS A 133 -9.29 2.61 -14.84
C LYS A 133 -8.18 2.97 -15.83
N ASN A 134 -7.85 4.27 -15.95
CA ASN A 134 -6.78 4.75 -16.82
C ASN A 134 -5.39 4.63 -16.20
N VAL A 135 -5.28 4.33 -14.90
CA VAL A 135 -4.01 4.10 -14.22
C VAL A 135 -3.67 2.62 -14.32
N PRO A 136 -2.56 2.24 -14.97
CA PRO A 136 -2.17 0.83 -15.07
C PRO A 136 -1.81 0.28 -13.69
N ALA A 137 -2.07 -1.01 -13.46
CA ALA A 137 -1.45 -1.70 -12.34
C ALA A 137 0.04 -1.92 -12.64
N LEU A 138 0.90 -1.76 -11.65
CA LEU A 138 2.35 -1.99 -11.84
C LEU A 138 2.64 -3.42 -12.31
N ALA A 139 1.82 -4.38 -11.88
CA ALA A 139 1.90 -5.79 -12.29
C ALA A 139 1.69 -6.03 -13.81
N GLU A 140 1.12 -5.06 -14.53
CA GLU A 140 0.96 -5.14 -16.00
C GLU A 140 2.30 -5.01 -16.72
N HIS A 141 3.30 -4.41 -16.07
CA HIS A 141 4.63 -4.28 -16.65
C HIS A 141 5.41 -5.60 -16.51
N PRO A 142 6.06 -6.13 -17.59
CA PRO A 142 6.76 -7.42 -17.56
C PRO A 142 7.81 -7.56 -16.45
N ALA A 143 8.59 -6.50 -16.17
CA ALA A 143 9.59 -6.50 -15.11
C ALA A 143 8.98 -6.47 -13.70
N LEU A 144 7.68 -6.26 -13.57
CA LEU A 144 6.95 -6.18 -12.30
C LEU A 144 5.89 -7.27 -12.19
N LYS A 145 6.01 -8.34 -12.97
CA LYS A 145 5.07 -9.47 -12.91
C LYS A 145 4.98 -10.01 -11.48
N GLY A 146 3.76 -10.09 -10.96
CA GLY A 146 3.47 -10.53 -9.59
C GLY A 146 3.65 -9.44 -8.53
N TYR A 147 3.99 -8.21 -8.91
CA TYR A 147 3.97 -7.08 -7.98
C TYR A 147 2.53 -6.83 -7.51
N ALA A 148 2.30 -6.94 -6.22
CA ALA A 148 1.03 -6.56 -5.59
C ALA A 148 1.28 -6.30 -4.11
N LEU A 149 1.08 -5.06 -3.67
CA LEU A 149 1.17 -4.69 -2.27
C LEU A 149 0.24 -3.51 -1.98
N SER A 150 -0.90 -3.81 -1.38
CA SER A 150 -1.89 -2.84 -0.95
C SER A 150 -2.12 -2.99 0.55
N GLY A 151 -2.44 -1.91 1.21
CA GLY A 151 -3.03 -1.97 2.54
C GLY A 151 -4.48 -2.47 2.48
N TRP A 152 -5.02 -2.77 3.65
CA TRP A 152 -6.42 -3.15 3.81
C TRP A 152 -6.93 -2.72 5.18
N PHE A 153 -8.24 -2.60 5.27
CA PHE A 153 -8.96 -2.36 6.52
C PHE A 153 -9.77 -3.59 6.88
N ALA A 154 -9.80 -3.90 8.17
CA ALA A 154 -10.49 -5.07 8.68
C ALA A 154 -11.07 -4.84 10.08
N LEU A 155 -12.07 -5.62 10.42
CA LEU A 155 -12.55 -5.76 11.77
C LEU A 155 -12.00 -7.06 12.35
N ALA A 156 -11.43 -6.96 13.53
CA ALA A 156 -10.98 -8.11 14.32
C ALA A 156 -11.43 -7.91 15.78
N ALA A 157 -11.56 -8.99 16.52
CA ALA A 157 -11.84 -8.99 17.95
C ALA A 157 -10.66 -9.59 18.74
N PRO A 158 -10.55 -9.37 20.04
CA PRO A 158 -9.63 -10.10 20.88
C PRO A 158 -9.88 -11.62 20.81
N LYS A 159 -8.83 -12.41 21.04
CA LYS A 159 -8.97 -13.87 21.13
C LYS A 159 -9.97 -14.28 22.22
N GLY A 160 -10.77 -15.29 21.95
CA GLY A 160 -11.69 -15.84 22.93
C GLY A 160 -13.11 -15.27 22.90
N VAL A 161 -13.41 -14.37 21.95
CA VAL A 161 -14.81 -13.93 21.73
C VAL A 161 -15.65 -15.14 21.28
N PRO A 162 -16.87 -15.34 21.87
CA PRO A 162 -17.75 -16.44 21.52
C PRO A 162 -18.09 -16.50 20.03
N ALA A 163 -18.23 -17.70 19.48
CA ALA A 163 -18.42 -17.92 18.05
C ALA A 163 -19.72 -17.30 17.49
N ASP A 164 -20.77 -17.27 18.28
CA ASP A 164 -22.04 -16.65 17.93
C ASP A 164 -21.93 -15.12 17.81
N ILE A 165 -21.14 -14.49 18.68
CA ILE A 165 -20.82 -13.06 18.58
C ILE A 165 -20.00 -12.77 17.32
N VAL A 166 -18.97 -13.61 17.03
CA VAL A 166 -18.17 -13.50 15.80
C VAL A 166 -19.07 -13.59 14.56
N ALA A 167 -19.96 -14.61 14.52
CA ALA A 167 -20.89 -14.79 13.40
C ALA A 167 -21.86 -13.62 13.25
N SER A 168 -22.37 -13.07 14.35
CA SER A 168 -23.23 -11.88 14.33
C SER A 168 -22.52 -10.66 13.76
N LEU A 169 -21.27 -10.41 14.18
CA LEU A 169 -20.46 -9.31 13.66
C LEU A 169 -20.14 -9.50 12.17
N GLN A 170 -19.78 -10.70 11.74
CA GLN A 170 -19.55 -11.02 10.32
C GLN A 170 -20.79 -10.72 9.48
N LYS A 171 -21.95 -11.17 9.92
CA LYS A 171 -23.23 -10.91 9.24
C LYS A 171 -23.53 -9.41 9.14
N ALA A 172 -23.31 -8.65 10.22
CA ALA A 172 -23.50 -7.20 10.23
C ALA A 172 -22.57 -6.47 9.25
N VAL A 173 -21.28 -6.84 9.22
CA VAL A 173 -20.31 -6.27 8.25
C VAL A 173 -20.72 -6.63 6.82
N GLN A 174 -21.09 -7.87 6.54
CA GLN A 174 -21.53 -8.29 5.21
C GLN A 174 -22.76 -7.50 4.74
N ALA A 175 -23.74 -7.31 5.62
CA ALA A 175 -24.92 -6.49 5.32
C ALA A 175 -24.55 -5.03 5.02
N GLY A 176 -23.63 -4.44 5.80
CA GLY A 176 -23.12 -3.10 5.53
C GLY A 176 -22.35 -3.00 4.20
N LEU A 177 -21.51 -3.99 3.88
CA LEU A 177 -20.77 -4.02 2.62
C LEU A 177 -21.65 -4.30 1.40
N ALA A 178 -22.85 -4.86 1.60
CA ALA A 178 -23.86 -5.04 0.55
C ALA A 178 -24.65 -3.76 0.26
N ASP A 179 -24.66 -2.78 1.18
CA ASP A 179 -25.37 -1.51 1.02
C ASP A 179 -24.71 -0.63 -0.05
N PRO A 180 -25.43 -0.25 -1.13
CA PRO A 180 -24.87 0.56 -2.21
C PRO A 180 -24.35 1.93 -1.74
N ALA A 181 -24.99 2.57 -0.74
CA ALA A 181 -24.56 3.87 -0.24
C ALA A 181 -23.25 3.77 0.55
N ILE A 182 -23.07 2.71 1.32
CA ILE A 182 -21.80 2.44 2.01
C ILE A 182 -20.70 2.14 1.00
N ARG A 183 -20.95 1.29 0.01
CA ARG A 183 -20.00 0.99 -1.06
C ARG A 183 -19.55 2.26 -1.78
N GLN A 184 -20.50 3.09 -2.20
CA GLN A 184 -20.19 4.35 -2.87
C GLN A 184 -19.33 5.29 -2.02
N ARG A 185 -19.61 5.41 -0.71
CA ARG A 185 -18.78 6.21 0.21
C ARG A 185 -17.36 5.70 0.32
N LEU A 186 -17.17 4.38 0.41
CA LEU A 186 -15.85 3.76 0.45
C LEU A 186 -15.08 3.99 -0.86
N GLU A 187 -15.73 3.85 -2.00
CA GLU A 187 -15.13 4.11 -3.31
C GLU A 187 -14.70 5.58 -3.47
N VAL A 188 -15.58 6.53 -3.10
CA VAL A 188 -15.24 7.98 -3.12
C VAL A 188 -14.07 8.30 -2.19
N ALA A 189 -13.97 7.60 -1.04
CA ALA A 189 -12.83 7.74 -0.13
C ALA A 189 -11.53 7.10 -0.67
N GLY A 190 -11.56 6.47 -1.85
CA GLY A 190 -10.39 5.79 -2.43
C GLY A 190 -10.05 4.47 -1.74
N THR A 191 -11.00 3.88 -1.03
CA THR A 191 -10.90 2.61 -0.31
C THR A 191 -11.94 1.61 -0.84
N PRO A 192 -11.70 0.97 -2.01
CA PRO A 192 -12.65 0.03 -2.59
C PRO A 192 -13.14 -1.01 -1.57
N PRO A 193 -14.47 -1.19 -1.44
CA PRO A 193 -15.02 -2.11 -0.46
C PRO A 193 -14.64 -3.56 -0.77
N ALA A 194 -14.35 -4.34 0.26
CA ALA A 194 -14.18 -5.78 0.16
C ALA A 194 -15.48 -6.47 -0.31
N SER A 195 -15.39 -7.70 -0.80
CA SER A 195 -16.56 -8.50 -1.18
C SER A 195 -17.34 -8.94 0.06
N GLY A 196 -16.69 -8.97 1.23
CA GLY A 196 -17.21 -9.50 2.48
C GLY A 196 -17.13 -11.03 2.59
N THR A 197 -16.56 -11.69 1.59
CA THR A 197 -16.39 -13.16 1.54
C THR A 197 -14.93 -13.59 1.68
N GLU A 198 -13.99 -12.67 1.62
CA GLU A 198 -12.57 -12.95 1.76
C GLU A 198 -12.23 -13.41 3.18
N SER A 199 -11.39 -14.44 3.28
CA SER A 199 -10.88 -14.90 4.57
C SER A 199 -9.82 -13.94 5.11
N LEU A 200 -10.18 -13.10 6.09
CA LEU A 200 -9.21 -12.20 6.75
C LEU A 200 -8.04 -12.98 7.35
N ALA A 201 -8.28 -14.16 7.91
CA ALA A 201 -7.21 -15.02 8.44
C ALA A 201 -6.21 -15.44 7.35
N GLN A 202 -6.69 -15.71 6.13
CA GLN A 202 -5.82 -16.04 5.00
C GLN A 202 -5.02 -14.80 4.53
N VAL A 203 -5.66 -13.63 4.47
CA VAL A 203 -5.00 -12.37 4.11
C VAL A 203 -3.87 -12.06 5.08
N ILE A 204 -4.13 -12.13 6.39
CA ILE A 204 -3.12 -11.92 7.43
C ILE A 204 -1.92 -12.87 7.23
N ARG A 205 -2.16 -14.19 7.06
CA ARG A 205 -1.08 -15.17 6.87
C ARG A 205 -0.24 -14.89 5.63
N THR A 206 -0.92 -14.60 4.52
CA THR A 206 -0.25 -14.31 3.24
C THR A 206 0.63 -13.07 3.33
N ASP A 207 0.08 -11.99 3.89
CA ASP A 207 0.81 -10.73 4.01
C ASP A 207 1.96 -10.82 5.02
N MET A 208 1.77 -11.53 6.14
CA MET A 208 2.87 -11.80 7.08
C MET A 208 4.05 -12.48 6.39
N GLY A 209 3.80 -13.44 5.49
CA GLY A 209 4.86 -14.09 4.70
C GLY A 209 5.59 -13.09 3.78
N LYS A 210 4.84 -12.29 3.04
CA LYS A 210 5.40 -11.25 2.15
C LYS A 210 6.25 -10.22 2.93
N TYR A 211 5.71 -9.70 4.04
CA TYR A 211 6.43 -8.73 4.85
C TYR A 211 7.68 -9.30 5.50
N ALA A 212 7.66 -10.56 5.94
CA ALA A 212 8.85 -11.21 6.48
C ALA A 212 9.99 -11.32 5.44
N GLU A 213 9.66 -11.62 4.18
CA GLU A 213 10.64 -11.62 3.09
C GLU A 213 11.18 -10.22 2.79
N LEU A 214 10.32 -9.20 2.75
CA LEU A 214 10.72 -7.83 2.48
C LEU A 214 11.59 -7.24 3.59
N VAL A 215 11.30 -7.54 4.85
CA VAL A 215 12.13 -7.16 6.00
C VAL A 215 13.54 -7.72 5.85
N LYS A 216 13.67 -8.99 5.46
CA LYS A 216 14.99 -9.62 5.22
C LYS A 216 15.71 -8.96 4.03
N PHE A 217 15.01 -8.74 2.92
CA PHE A 217 15.57 -8.13 1.71
C PHE A 217 16.08 -6.72 2.00
N ALA A 218 15.26 -5.88 2.63
CA ALA A 218 15.56 -4.48 2.93
C ALA A 218 16.45 -4.30 4.17
N LYS A 219 16.81 -5.40 4.86
CA LYS A 219 17.58 -5.39 6.12
C LYS A 219 16.96 -4.46 7.18
N ILE A 220 15.63 -4.41 7.24
CA ILE A 220 14.92 -3.58 8.21
C ILE A 220 15.12 -4.21 9.59
N THR A 221 15.60 -3.40 10.53
CA THR A 221 15.67 -3.75 11.95
C THR A 221 14.49 -3.12 12.68
N PRO A 222 13.86 -3.82 13.66
CA PRO A 222 12.85 -3.20 14.49
C PRO A 222 13.43 -1.99 15.21
N ASP A 223 12.70 -0.86 15.18
CA ASP A 223 13.03 0.29 16.00
C ASP A 223 12.78 -0.06 17.47
N ASN A 224 13.77 0.26 18.33
CA ASN A 224 13.67 0.09 19.78
C ASN A 224 12.82 1.20 20.40
#